data_63605da8a36b585049251e38d75cce91
#
_entry.id   63605da8a36b585049251e38d75cce91
#
_cell.length_a   1.000
_cell.length_b   1.000
_cell.length_c   1.000
_cell.angle_alpha   90.00
_cell.angle_beta   90.00
_cell.angle_gamma   90.00
#
_symmetry.space_group_name_H-M   'P 1'
#
loop_
_entity.id
_entity.type
_entity.pdbx_description
1 polymer ?
#
loop_
_entity_poly.entity_id
_entity_poly.type
_entity_poly.pdbx_seq_one_letter_code
_entity_poly.pdbx_strand_id
1 'polypeptide(L)'
;MVHNGIIENFQELKNELQAEGRRFDSDTDTEVVAQLLTAHLERGATPEQAMGKAMARLRGAFALVALFSGRDDLLIGARRGSSLAVGYGDGDGTMYIGTDALALAPFTKRVTYLEDDDWVVIDHAGARIFNGDQEVKREIRLSGISGAMMGKGNHRHFMLKEIYEQPAVVGDTLQSYVDPATRTVRLPALPFDWNKVSRLTITACGTACFAGMVAKYWFEKLARLPVEVEVASEFRYREPPLPEGGVCIAISQSGETVDTLAALRYAKAQDQTIVSVVNVPESAIARESDVVLPTLAGPEIGVASTKAFTTQLTVLLAAAMDAGRARGVLSAAESARLANALLELPGQINAALNLEAQYRLISEDVLAPARDVLYLGRGSSFPIALEGALKLKEISYIHAEGYAAGEMKHGPIALIDEFVPVVVVAPTDALFDKTASNFEQVKARGGKLVLLSDSAGNARLASQAVAAIVLPKVDPVVAPILYTVPVQLLAYHTAVAKGTDVDQPRNLAKSVTVE
;
A
#
# COMPACT_ATOMS: atom_id res chain seq x y z
N MET A 1 -19.98 -14.98 15.43
CA MET A 1 -18.99 -15.22 14.38
C MET A 1 -18.49 -13.89 13.83
N VAL A 2 -17.20 -13.78 13.50
CA VAL A 2 -16.63 -12.67 12.72
C VAL A 2 -16.13 -13.21 11.39
N HIS A 3 -16.23 -12.39 10.34
CA HIS A 3 -15.88 -12.75 8.98
C HIS A 3 -15.20 -11.56 8.28
N ASN A 4 -14.11 -11.84 7.63
CA ASN A 4 -13.43 -10.93 6.71
C ASN A 4 -13.31 -11.66 5.36
N GLY A 5 -13.98 -11.16 4.33
CA GLY A 5 -13.98 -11.83 3.05
C GLY A 5 -15.34 -11.87 2.37
N ILE A 6 -15.41 -12.68 1.32
CA ILE A 6 -16.63 -12.93 0.55
C ILE A 6 -16.82 -14.44 0.34
N ILE A 7 -18.03 -14.91 0.63
CA ILE A 7 -18.46 -16.27 0.27
C ILE A 7 -19.19 -16.19 -1.08
N GLU A 8 -18.48 -16.46 -2.16
CA GLU A 8 -19.01 -16.31 -3.53
C GLU A 8 -20.28 -17.14 -3.81
N ASN A 9 -20.37 -18.31 -3.23
CA ASN A 9 -21.54 -19.20 -3.41
C ASN A 9 -22.60 -19.02 -2.31
N PHE A 10 -22.61 -17.87 -1.61
CA PHE A 10 -23.53 -17.63 -0.49
C PHE A 10 -25.00 -17.73 -0.91
N GLN A 11 -25.36 -17.28 -2.10
CA GLN A 11 -26.74 -17.32 -2.58
C GLN A 11 -27.22 -18.76 -2.82
N GLU A 12 -26.35 -19.62 -3.35
CA GLU A 12 -26.63 -21.05 -3.54
C GLU A 12 -26.90 -21.71 -2.18
N LEU A 13 -25.99 -21.48 -1.22
CA LEU A 13 -26.11 -22.02 0.14
C LEU A 13 -27.33 -21.46 0.88
N LYS A 14 -27.64 -20.15 0.73
CA LYS A 14 -28.83 -19.51 1.32
C LYS A 14 -30.10 -20.18 0.82
N ASN A 15 -30.23 -20.37 -0.49
CA ASN A 15 -31.40 -20.98 -1.09
C ASN A 15 -31.63 -22.43 -0.59
N GLU A 16 -30.55 -23.21 -0.48
CA GLU A 16 -30.59 -24.57 0.04
C GLU A 16 -31.03 -24.61 1.51
N LEU A 17 -30.45 -23.78 2.34
CA LEU A 17 -30.79 -23.68 3.77
C LEU A 17 -32.23 -23.16 3.98
N GLN A 18 -32.72 -22.25 3.12
CA GLN A 18 -34.11 -21.81 3.14
C GLN A 18 -35.08 -22.94 2.74
N ALA A 19 -34.71 -23.78 1.79
CA ALA A 19 -35.51 -24.96 1.41
C ALA A 19 -35.57 -25.98 2.56
N GLU A 20 -34.61 -26.02 3.45
CA GLU A 20 -34.62 -26.78 4.70
C GLU A 20 -35.41 -26.10 5.83
N GLY A 21 -36.03 -24.93 5.56
CA GLY A 21 -36.87 -24.20 6.51
C GLY A 21 -36.13 -23.20 7.39
N ARG A 22 -34.86 -22.87 7.11
CA ARG A 22 -34.09 -21.87 7.85
C ARG A 22 -34.50 -20.46 7.47
N ARG A 23 -34.54 -19.59 8.48
CA ARG A 23 -34.84 -18.16 8.31
C ARG A 23 -33.54 -17.36 8.37
N PHE A 24 -33.50 -16.28 7.62
CA PHE A 24 -32.40 -15.33 7.56
C PHE A 24 -32.92 -13.95 7.93
N ASP A 25 -32.19 -13.28 8.81
CA ASP A 25 -32.53 -11.95 9.31
C ASP A 25 -31.75 -10.85 8.58
N SER A 26 -30.70 -11.22 7.82
CA SER A 26 -29.88 -10.31 7.04
C SER A 26 -29.65 -10.82 5.62
N ASP A 27 -29.05 -9.95 4.79
CA ASP A 27 -28.58 -10.29 3.45
C ASP A 27 -27.06 -10.57 3.40
N THR A 28 -26.41 -10.71 4.57
CA THR A 28 -24.98 -10.96 4.64
C THR A 28 -24.63 -12.42 4.35
N ASP A 29 -23.55 -12.64 3.63
CA ASP A 29 -22.95 -13.95 3.41
C ASP A 29 -22.44 -14.57 4.74
N THR A 30 -22.07 -13.73 5.70
CA THR A 30 -21.67 -14.14 7.05
C THR A 30 -22.78 -14.92 7.76
N GLU A 31 -24.04 -14.49 7.65
CA GLU A 31 -25.18 -15.22 8.23
C GLU A 31 -25.35 -16.59 7.59
N VAL A 32 -25.09 -16.69 6.28
CA VAL A 32 -25.17 -17.97 5.56
C VAL A 32 -24.18 -18.98 6.15
N VAL A 33 -22.94 -18.56 6.45
CA VAL A 33 -21.97 -19.43 7.11
C VAL A 33 -22.42 -19.82 8.52
N ALA A 34 -22.96 -18.88 9.31
CA ALA A 34 -23.47 -19.16 10.65
C ALA A 34 -24.61 -20.17 10.62
N GLN A 35 -25.56 -20.01 9.68
CA GLN A 35 -26.66 -20.94 9.47
C GLN A 35 -26.19 -22.32 8.99
N LEU A 36 -25.17 -22.38 8.14
CA LEU A 36 -24.57 -23.63 7.67
C LEU A 36 -23.92 -24.41 8.83
N LEU A 37 -23.13 -23.73 9.67
CA LEU A 37 -22.55 -24.32 10.87
C LEU A 37 -23.64 -24.83 11.82
N THR A 38 -24.67 -24.02 12.08
CA THR A 38 -25.81 -24.39 12.93
C THR A 38 -26.52 -25.63 12.39
N ALA A 39 -26.73 -25.72 11.06
CA ALA A 39 -27.33 -26.91 10.45
C ALA A 39 -26.53 -28.18 10.70
N HIS A 40 -25.21 -28.10 10.64
CA HIS A 40 -24.36 -29.26 10.95
C HIS A 40 -24.40 -29.63 12.44
N LEU A 41 -24.40 -28.66 13.36
CA LEU A 41 -24.53 -28.88 14.79
C LEU A 41 -25.85 -29.55 15.17
N GLU A 42 -26.97 -29.09 14.62
CA GLU A 42 -28.32 -29.68 14.86
C GLU A 42 -28.43 -31.12 14.33
N ARG A 43 -27.63 -31.44 13.33
CA ARG A 43 -27.49 -32.82 12.79
C ARG A 43 -26.54 -33.69 13.62
N GLY A 44 -26.08 -33.21 14.77
CA GLY A 44 -25.23 -33.93 15.71
C GLY A 44 -23.74 -33.88 15.43
N ALA A 45 -23.26 -32.98 14.55
CA ALA A 45 -21.82 -32.76 14.37
C ALA A 45 -21.25 -32.01 15.58
N THR A 46 -20.00 -32.29 15.96
CA THR A 46 -19.27 -31.41 16.87
C THR A 46 -18.92 -30.09 16.21
N PRO A 47 -18.60 -29.01 16.97
CA PRO A 47 -18.15 -27.73 16.37
C PRO A 47 -17.01 -27.89 15.36
N GLU A 48 -16.02 -28.73 15.66
CA GLU A 48 -14.88 -29.03 14.80
C GLU A 48 -15.33 -29.70 13.48
N GLN A 49 -16.21 -30.70 13.60
CA GLN A 49 -16.77 -31.40 12.43
C GLN A 49 -17.67 -30.47 11.60
N ALA A 50 -18.42 -29.56 12.26
CA ALA A 50 -19.24 -28.58 11.56
C ALA A 50 -18.38 -27.61 10.74
N MET A 51 -17.26 -27.14 11.30
CA MET A 51 -16.33 -26.26 10.58
C MET A 51 -15.68 -26.98 9.40
N GLY A 52 -15.14 -28.18 9.57
CA GLY A 52 -14.53 -28.95 8.47
C GLY A 52 -15.52 -29.20 7.32
N LYS A 53 -16.78 -29.57 7.65
CA LYS A 53 -17.84 -29.75 6.64
C LYS A 53 -18.23 -28.45 5.94
N ALA A 54 -18.26 -27.33 6.68
CA ALA A 54 -18.55 -26.03 6.11
C ALA A 54 -17.44 -25.59 5.15
N MET A 55 -16.17 -25.71 5.56
CA MET A 55 -15.00 -25.38 4.72
C MET A 55 -15.01 -26.08 3.36
N ALA A 56 -15.43 -27.35 3.33
CA ALA A 56 -15.54 -28.12 2.07
C ALA A 56 -16.61 -27.58 1.11
N ARG A 57 -17.57 -26.79 1.61
CA ARG A 57 -18.70 -26.25 0.82
C ARG A 57 -18.52 -24.79 0.44
N LEU A 58 -17.78 -24.03 1.24
CA LEU A 58 -17.58 -22.60 1.00
C LEU A 58 -16.66 -22.36 -0.19
N ARG A 59 -16.98 -21.35 -1.01
CA ARG A 59 -16.15 -20.87 -2.11
C ARG A 59 -15.90 -19.37 -1.93
N GLY A 60 -14.74 -18.90 -2.41
CA GLY A 60 -14.33 -17.51 -2.30
C GLY A 60 -13.13 -17.30 -1.37
N ALA A 61 -12.80 -16.04 -1.13
CA ALA A 61 -11.70 -15.65 -0.23
C ALA A 61 -12.27 -15.17 1.11
N PHE A 62 -11.91 -15.83 2.20
CA PHE A 62 -12.45 -15.53 3.53
C PHE A 62 -11.51 -15.90 4.67
N ALA A 63 -11.67 -15.21 5.79
CA ALA A 63 -11.18 -15.57 7.11
C ALA A 63 -12.35 -15.52 8.10
N LEU A 64 -12.58 -16.61 8.79
CA LEU A 64 -13.71 -16.82 9.71
C LEU A 64 -13.20 -17.09 11.11
N VAL A 65 -13.88 -16.55 12.11
CA VAL A 65 -13.68 -16.96 13.51
C VAL A 65 -15.05 -17.14 14.18
N ALA A 66 -15.28 -18.31 14.76
CA ALA A 66 -16.54 -18.69 15.36
C ALA A 66 -16.39 -19.01 16.86
N LEU A 67 -17.32 -18.49 17.65
CA LEU A 67 -17.61 -18.88 19.03
C LEU A 67 -18.89 -19.72 19.04
N PHE A 68 -18.96 -20.68 19.93
CA PHE A 68 -20.07 -21.62 20.02
C PHE A 68 -20.78 -21.47 21.36
N SER A 69 -22.09 -21.25 21.34
CA SER A 69 -22.89 -21.15 22.57
C SER A 69 -22.78 -22.40 23.40
N GLY A 70 -22.51 -22.25 24.69
CA GLY A 70 -22.31 -23.36 25.60
C GLY A 70 -20.92 -24.02 25.55
N ARG A 71 -19.98 -23.47 24.79
CA ARG A 71 -18.59 -23.89 24.69
C ARG A 71 -17.68 -22.66 24.80
N ASP A 72 -17.64 -22.05 25.98
CA ASP A 72 -16.90 -20.81 26.26
C ASP A 72 -15.37 -21.01 26.21
N ASP A 73 -14.94 -22.26 26.21
CA ASP A 73 -13.55 -22.70 26.09
C ASP A 73 -13.08 -22.89 24.65
N LEU A 74 -13.96 -22.70 23.64
CA LEU A 74 -13.69 -23.11 22.27
C LEU A 74 -13.80 -21.92 21.28
N LEU A 75 -12.73 -21.71 20.52
CA LEU A 75 -12.65 -20.80 19.41
C LEU A 75 -12.20 -21.57 18.16
N ILE A 76 -12.91 -21.44 17.05
CA ILE A 76 -12.50 -22.07 15.79
C ILE A 76 -12.32 -21.00 14.72
N GLY A 77 -11.12 -20.97 14.12
CA GLY A 77 -10.80 -20.11 12.99
C GLY A 77 -10.63 -20.93 11.71
N ALA A 78 -10.91 -20.32 10.57
CA ALA A 78 -10.73 -20.95 9.26
C ALA A 78 -10.40 -19.89 8.20
N ARG A 79 -9.56 -20.26 7.21
CA ARG A 79 -9.22 -19.32 6.13
C ARG A 79 -9.11 -19.98 4.77
N ARG A 80 -9.38 -19.18 3.73
CA ARG A 80 -9.04 -19.41 2.32
C ARG A 80 -8.84 -18.05 1.66
N GLY A 81 -7.72 -17.84 0.98
CA GLY A 81 -7.41 -16.56 0.31
C GLY A 81 -7.07 -15.42 1.28
N SER A 82 -7.97 -15.07 2.21
CA SER A 82 -7.74 -14.03 3.23
C SER A 82 -6.82 -14.51 4.36
N SER A 83 -5.99 -13.62 4.91
CA SER A 83 -5.04 -13.96 5.99
C SER A 83 -5.72 -14.20 7.33
N LEU A 84 -5.19 -15.18 8.10
CA LEU A 84 -5.54 -15.44 9.48
C LEU A 84 -4.30 -15.97 10.22
N ALA A 85 -4.08 -15.49 11.44
CA ALA A 85 -2.96 -15.87 12.27
C ALA A 85 -3.39 -16.20 13.70
N VAL A 86 -2.68 -17.13 14.33
CA VAL A 86 -2.83 -17.54 15.74
C VAL A 86 -1.70 -16.91 16.54
N GLY A 87 -2.03 -16.25 17.64
CA GLY A 87 -1.09 -15.69 18.60
C GLY A 87 -1.00 -16.55 19.86
N TYR A 88 0.21 -16.74 20.35
CA TYR A 88 0.50 -17.52 21.55
C TYR A 88 0.95 -16.59 22.67
N GLY A 89 0.24 -16.57 23.79
CA GLY A 89 0.60 -15.78 24.98
C GLY A 89 1.90 -16.25 25.65
N ASP A 90 2.40 -15.45 26.58
CA ASP A 90 3.70 -15.63 27.23
C ASP A 90 3.66 -16.63 28.38
N GLY A 91 3.05 -17.82 28.14
CA GLY A 91 3.11 -18.95 29.08
C GLY A 91 1.95 -19.06 30.08
N ASP A 92 0.96 -18.19 29.98
CA ASP A 92 -0.29 -18.24 30.79
C ASP A 92 -1.41 -19.07 30.12
N GLY A 93 -1.14 -19.69 28.97
CA GLY A 93 -2.12 -20.43 28.17
C GLY A 93 -3.07 -19.56 27.34
N THR A 94 -2.94 -18.25 27.40
CA THR A 94 -3.79 -17.34 26.60
C THR A 94 -3.47 -17.47 25.10
N MET A 95 -4.52 -17.56 24.31
CA MET A 95 -4.41 -17.66 22.85
C MET A 95 -5.21 -16.55 22.19
N TYR A 96 -4.73 -16.12 21.05
CA TYR A 96 -5.31 -15.03 20.25
C TYR A 96 -5.49 -15.48 18.81
N ILE A 97 -6.46 -14.88 18.13
CA ILE A 97 -6.62 -15.04 16.69
C ILE A 97 -6.88 -13.67 16.05
N GLY A 98 -6.25 -13.39 14.95
CA GLY A 98 -6.37 -12.13 14.24
C GLY A 98 -5.95 -12.28 12.78
N THR A 99 -6.20 -11.24 11.98
CA THR A 99 -5.90 -11.27 10.56
C THR A 99 -4.41 -11.36 10.26
N ASP A 100 -3.58 -10.76 11.11
CA ASP A 100 -2.13 -10.68 10.90
C ASP A 100 -1.37 -10.42 12.22
N ALA A 101 -0.03 -10.41 12.14
CA ALA A 101 0.82 -10.12 13.29
C ALA A 101 0.64 -8.71 13.84
N LEU A 102 0.18 -7.74 13.03
CA LEU A 102 -0.08 -6.37 13.46
C LEU A 102 -1.27 -6.33 14.43
N ALA A 103 -2.36 -7.02 14.10
CA ALA A 103 -3.52 -7.15 14.97
C ALA A 103 -3.17 -7.85 16.30
N LEU A 104 -2.21 -8.79 16.28
CA LEU A 104 -1.79 -9.56 17.45
C LEU A 104 -0.68 -8.90 18.27
N ALA A 105 0.04 -7.91 17.71
CA ALA A 105 1.21 -7.28 18.33
C ALA A 105 0.99 -6.66 19.73
N PRO A 106 -0.21 -6.14 20.10
CA PRO A 106 -0.47 -5.69 21.47
C PRO A 106 -0.46 -6.80 22.52
N PHE A 107 -0.64 -8.04 22.10
CA PHE A 107 -0.88 -9.18 22.98
C PHE A 107 0.28 -10.18 22.98
N THR A 108 0.91 -10.39 21.82
CA THR A 108 2.01 -11.37 21.67
C THR A 108 2.88 -11.09 20.46
N LYS A 109 4.13 -11.58 20.54
CA LYS A 109 5.05 -11.62 19.39
C LYS A 109 5.14 -13.03 18.76
N ARG A 110 4.60 -14.05 19.42
CA ARG A 110 4.66 -15.43 18.95
C ARG A 110 3.43 -15.70 18.10
N VAL A 111 3.62 -15.84 16.80
CA VAL A 111 2.51 -15.99 15.84
C VAL A 111 2.72 -17.18 14.92
N THR A 112 1.63 -17.83 14.53
CA THR A 112 1.57 -18.81 13.46
C THR A 112 0.60 -18.32 12.40
N TYR A 113 1.06 -18.19 11.17
CA TYR A 113 0.19 -17.90 10.03
C TYR A 113 -0.43 -19.20 9.53
N LEU A 114 -1.74 -19.18 9.34
CA LEU A 114 -2.45 -20.26 8.68
C LEU A 114 -2.19 -20.22 7.17
N GLU A 115 -2.13 -21.37 6.52
CA GLU A 115 -2.07 -21.50 5.06
C GLU A 115 -3.48 -21.63 4.46
N ASP A 116 -3.59 -21.59 3.14
CA ASP A 116 -4.88 -21.72 2.46
C ASP A 116 -5.53 -23.07 2.80
N ASP A 117 -6.85 -23.03 3.07
CA ASP A 117 -7.67 -24.16 3.52
C ASP A 117 -7.36 -24.66 4.94
N ASP A 118 -6.49 -23.97 5.67
CA ASP A 118 -6.30 -24.28 7.07
C ASP A 118 -7.49 -23.82 7.91
N TRP A 119 -7.80 -24.63 8.93
CA TRP A 119 -8.66 -24.24 10.03
C TRP A 119 -8.03 -24.63 11.36
N VAL A 120 -8.32 -23.89 12.40
CA VAL A 120 -7.69 -24.03 13.71
C VAL A 120 -8.72 -24.15 14.80
N VAL A 121 -8.49 -25.09 15.71
CA VAL A 121 -9.22 -25.25 16.97
C VAL A 121 -8.34 -24.69 18.08
N ILE A 122 -8.86 -23.74 18.81
CA ILE A 122 -8.21 -23.13 19.98
C ILE A 122 -9.05 -23.46 21.21
N ASP A 123 -8.44 -24.13 22.20
CA ASP A 123 -9.02 -24.47 23.49
C ASP A 123 -7.98 -24.29 24.60
N HIS A 124 -8.30 -24.68 25.81
CA HIS A 124 -7.37 -24.61 26.96
C HIS A 124 -6.10 -25.46 26.80
N ALA A 125 -6.09 -26.43 25.88
CA ALA A 125 -4.91 -27.24 25.59
C ALA A 125 -3.96 -26.55 24.57
N GLY A 126 -4.43 -25.51 23.90
CA GLY A 126 -3.68 -24.75 22.91
C GLY A 126 -4.36 -24.70 21.53
N ALA A 127 -3.56 -24.55 20.49
CA ALA A 127 -4.03 -24.50 19.11
C ALA A 127 -3.68 -25.78 18.36
N ARG A 128 -4.67 -26.37 17.70
CA ARG A 128 -4.52 -27.48 16.75
C ARG A 128 -4.97 -27.02 15.37
N ILE A 129 -4.11 -27.17 14.38
CA ILE A 129 -4.36 -26.69 13.02
C ILE A 129 -4.61 -27.89 12.11
N PHE A 130 -5.58 -27.75 11.23
CA PHE A 130 -6.01 -28.79 10.30
C PHE A 130 -6.01 -28.23 8.88
N ASN A 131 -5.70 -29.09 7.89
CA ASN A 131 -5.95 -28.82 6.47
C ASN A 131 -6.81 -29.98 5.94
N GLY A 132 -8.04 -29.68 5.52
CA GLY A 132 -9.06 -30.71 5.37
C GLY A 132 -9.28 -31.45 6.70
N ASP A 133 -9.19 -32.79 6.68
CA ASP A 133 -9.34 -33.65 7.88
C ASP A 133 -8.00 -34.02 8.54
N GLN A 134 -6.87 -33.48 8.05
CA GLN A 134 -5.54 -33.81 8.57
C GLN A 134 -5.04 -32.72 9.52
N GLU A 135 -4.59 -33.13 10.71
CA GLU A 135 -3.87 -32.22 11.60
C GLU A 135 -2.49 -31.91 11.03
N VAL A 136 -2.17 -30.64 10.89
CA VAL A 136 -0.92 -30.14 10.32
C VAL A 136 -0.17 -29.27 11.32
N LYS A 137 1.15 -29.25 11.22
CA LYS A 137 2.00 -28.36 12.01
C LYS A 137 2.40 -27.16 11.17
N ARG A 138 2.23 -25.98 11.75
CA ARG A 138 2.72 -24.72 11.20
C ARG A 138 3.77 -24.11 12.11
N GLU A 139 4.72 -23.41 11.53
CA GLU A 139 5.83 -22.82 12.28
C GLU A 139 5.34 -21.66 13.18
N ILE A 140 5.81 -21.62 14.41
CA ILE A 140 5.64 -20.46 15.30
C ILE A 140 6.79 -19.50 15.01
N ARG A 141 6.48 -18.29 14.58
CA ARG A 141 7.45 -17.23 14.27
C ARG A 141 7.40 -16.13 15.31
N LEU A 142 8.55 -15.49 15.51
CA LEU A 142 8.64 -14.28 16.35
C LEU A 142 8.46 -13.05 15.47
N SER A 143 7.33 -12.35 15.65
CA SER A 143 7.08 -11.09 14.95
C SER A 143 8.02 -9.99 15.46
N GLY A 144 8.61 -9.24 14.55
CA GLY A 144 9.39 -8.04 14.85
C GLY A 144 8.53 -6.85 15.32
N ILE A 145 7.22 -6.93 15.18
CA ILE A 145 6.28 -5.87 15.57
C ILE A 145 6.01 -5.95 17.07
N SER A 146 6.05 -4.78 17.75
CA SER A 146 5.72 -4.71 19.19
C SER A 146 4.56 -3.74 19.42
N GLY A 147 3.74 -4.02 20.44
CA GLY A 147 2.63 -3.15 20.85
C GLY A 147 3.05 -1.72 21.18
N ALA A 148 4.30 -1.49 21.63
CA ALA A 148 4.83 -0.15 21.89
C ALA A 148 4.90 0.73 20.63
N MET A 149 5.01 0.14 19.44
CA MET A 149 5.02 0.86 18.16
C MET A 149 3.62 1.29 17.70
N MET A 150 2.57 0.80 18.36
CA MET A 150 1.16 0.98 17.97
C MET A 150 0.51 2.24 18.52
N GLY A 151 1.21 3.02 19.36
CA GLY A 151 0.66 4.25 19.95
C GLY A 151 0.73 5.44 18.99
N LYS A 152 -0.23 6.39 19.12
CA LYS A 152 -0.22 7.68 18.38
C LYS A 152 0.89 8.64 18.84
N GLY A 153 1.53 8.36 19.98
CA GLY A 153 2.48 9.29 20.60
C GLY A 153 1.82 10.64 20.89
N ASN A 154 2.48 11.72 20.52
CA ASN A 154 1.96 13.09 20.70
C ASN A 154 1.12 13.59 19.51
N HIS A 155 0.78 12.72 18.55
CA HIS A 155 0.02 13.10 17.37
C HIS A 155 -1.48 12.83 17.54
N ARG A 156 -2.29 13.70 16.96
CA ARG A 156 -3.76 13.56 17.00
C ARG A 156 -4.25 12.32 16.27
N HIS A 157 -3.62 11.99 15.13
CA HIS A 157 -3.99 10.89 14.25
C HIS A 157 -2.78 10.01 13.92
N PHE A 158 -3.01 8.74 13.62
CA PHE A 158 -1.95 7.84 13.13
C PHE A 158 -1.35 8.34 11.83
N MET A 159 -2.15 8.78 10.87
CA MET A 159 -1.66 9.32 9.61
C MET A 159 -0.65 10.46 9.82
N LEU A 160 -0.93 11.40 10.73
CA LEU A 160 0.02 12.49 11.01
C LEU A 160 1.32 11.95 11.60
N LYS A 161 1.24 11.04 12.59
CA LYS A 161 2.42 10.38 13.15
C LYS A 161 3.26 9.74 12.04
N GLU A 162 2.61 8.96 11.16
CA GLU A 162 3.25 8.23 10.07
C GLU A 162 3.88 9.16 9.02
N ILE A 163 3.27 10.32 8.74
CA ILE A 163 3.88 11.38 7.92
C ILE A 163 5.15 11.93 8.60
N TYR A 164 5.13 12.14 9.92
CA TYR A 164 6.29 12.63 10.67
C TYR A 164 7.37 11.57 10.91
N GLU A 165 7.06 10.30 10.79
CA GLU A 165 8.03 9.21 10.86
C GLU A 165 8.85 9.06 9.57
N GLN A 166 8.44 9.66 8.45
CA GLN A 166 9.09 9.48 7.14
C GLN A 166 10.60 9.77 7.14
N PRO A 167 11.13 10.84 7.79
CA PRO A 167 12.58 11.03 7.84
C PRO A 167 13.33 9.84 8.46
N ALA A 168 12.80 9.29 9.56
CA ALA A 168 13.42 8.17 10.26
C ALA A 168 13.33 6.88 9.43
N VAL A 169 12.14 6.51 8.97
CA VAL A 169 11.96 5.23 8.24
C VAL A 169 12.60 5.23 6.85
N VAL A 170 12.70 6.38 6.18
CA VAL A 170 13.51 6.52 4.96
C VAL A 170 14.99 6.33 5.28
N GLY A 171 15.47 6.91 6.39
CA GLY A 171 16.84 6.71 6.87
C GLY A 171 17.13 5.24 7.19
N ASP A 172 16.26 4.56 7.92
CA ASP A 172 16.37 3.14 8.27
C ASP A 172 16.38 2.26 7.00
N THR A 173 15.48 2.55 6.07
CA THR A 173 15.44 1.87 4.77
C THR A 173 16.75 2.06 4.01
N LEU A 174 17.26 3.29 3.94
CA LEU A 174 18.53 3.60 3.25
C LEU A 174 19.71 2.87 3.85
N GLN A 175 19.79 2.69 5.17
CA GLN A 175 20.88 1.95 5.82
C GLN A 175 20.97 0.50 5.33
N SER A 176 19.86 -0.10 4.90
CA SER A 176 19.84 -1.46 4.36
C SER A 176 20.23 -1.54 2.88
N TYR A 177 20.08 -0.45 2.13
CA TYR A 177 20.24 -0.43 0.68
C TYR A 177 21.39 0.43 0.18
N VAL A 178 21.94 1.32 0.99
CA VAL A 178 23.03 2.23 0.59
C VAL A 178 24.13 2.18 1.64
N ASP A 179 25.33 1.85 1.20
CA ASP A 179 26.52 1.97 2.03
C ASP A 179 26.98 3.45 2.07
N PRO A 180 26.90 4.12 3.24
CA PRO A 180 27.23 5.53 3.33
C PRO A 180 28.74 5.80 3.16
N ALA A 181 29.62 4.83 3.45
CA ALA A 181 31.06 5.00 3.33
C ALA A 181 31.53 4.88 1.86
N THR A 182 31.01 3.89 1.15
CA THR A 182 31.36 3.64 -0.25
C THR A 182 30.43 4.34 -1.24
N ARG A 183 29.25 4.82 -0.77
CA ARG A 183 28.20 5.44 -1.60
C ARG A 183 27.72 4.50 -2.71
N THR A 184 27.63 3.21 -2.38
CA THR A 184 27.19 2.17 -3.30
C THR A 184 25.86 1.60 -2.84
N VAL A 185 25.03 1.19 -3.80
CA VAL A 185 23.81 0.44 -3.52
C VAL A 185 24.15 -1.01 -3.24
N ARG A 186 23.44 -1.62 -2.31
CA ARG A 186 23.49 -3.04 -1.96
C ARG A 186 22.07 -3.61 -1.96
N LEU A 187 21.81 -4.53 -2.88
CA LEU A 187 20.59 -5.34 -2.85
C LEU A 187 20.88 -6.73 -2.26
N PRO A 188 19.87 -7.46 -1.77
CA PRO A 188 19.98 -8.90 -1.56
C PRO A 188 20.45 -9.60 -2.84
N ALA A 189 21.00 -10.82 -2.70
CA ALA A 189 21.39 -11.61 -3.86
C ALA A 189 20.19 -11.85 -4.78
N LEU A 190 20.28 -11.41 -6.03
CA LEU A 190 19.25 -11.59 -7.03
C LEU A 190 19.48 -12.91 -7.77
N PRO A 191 18.44 -13.74 -8.02
CA PRO A 191 18.56 -15.00 -8.74
C PRO A 191 18.65 -14.80 -10.26
N PHE A 192 18.84 -13.58 -10.74
CA PHE A 192 18.94 -13.21 -12.15
C PHE A 192 20.02 -12.14 -12.38
N ASP A 193 20.40 -11.99 -13.63
CA ASP A 193 21.34 -10.96 -14.11
C ASP A 193 20.56 -9.85 -14.83
N TRP A 194 20.66 -8.60 -14.35
CA TRP A 194 20.03 -7.44 -14.98
C TRP A 194 20.32 -7.29 -16.48
N ASN A 195 21.49 -7.77 -16.94
CA ASN A 195 21.85 -7.72 -18.36
C ASN A 195 20.99 -8.64 -19.23
N LYS A 196 20.41 -9.68 -18.64
CA LYS A 196 19.55 -10.66 -19.33
C LYS A 196 18.08 -10.30 -19.25
N VAL A 197 17.68 -9.38 -18.39
CA VAL A 197 16.29 -8.94 -18.27
C VAL A 197 15.91 -8.11 -19.48
N SER A 198 15.00 -8.64 -20.30
CA SER A 198 14.50 -7.96 -21.50
C SER A 198 13.46 -6.88 -21.18
N ARG A 199 12.58 -7.13 -20.22
CA ARG A 199 11.52 -6.25 -19.75
C ARG A 199 11.26 -6.47 -18.27
N LEU A 200 10.96 -5.37 -17.56
CA LEU A 200 10.48 -5.39 -16.20
C LEU A 200 8.97 -5.15 -16.18
N THR A 201 8.22 -6.00 -15.51
CA THR A 201 6.81 -5.76 -15.20
C THR A 201 6.68 -5.36 -13.73
N ILE A 202 5.95 -4.30 -13.43
CA ILE A 202 5.65 -3.87 -12.06
C ILE A 202 4.14 -3.96 -11.87
N THR A 203 3.68 -4.67 -10.86
CA THR A 203 2.25 -4.84 -10.58
C THR A 203 1.92 -4.47 -9.13
N ALA A 204 0.85 -3.69 -8.96
CA ALA A 204 0.38 -3.22 -7.66
C ALA A 204 -1.02 -2.61 -7.75
N CYS A 205 -1.61 -2.23 -6.61
CA CYS A 205 -2.86 -1.48 -6.50
C CYS A 205 -2.63 -0.11 -5.85
N GLY A 206 -3.46 0.88 -6.20
CA GLY A 206 -3.54 2.19 -5.54
C GLY A 206 -2.19 2.91 -5.42
N THR A 207 -1.89 3.40 -4.23
CA THR A 207 -0.65 4.11 -3.88
C THR A 207 0.61 3.33 -4.30
N ALA A 208 0.65 2.01 -4.08
CA ALA A 208 1.78 1.17 -4.49
C ALA A 208 1.95 1.11 -6.02
N CYS A 209 0.85 1.16 -6.80
CA CYS A 209 0.91 1.27 -8.25
C CYS A 209 1.55 2.59 -8.69
N PHE A 210 1.26 3.70 -8.00
CA PHE A 210 1.90 4.99 -8.28
C PHE A 210 3.39 4.97 -7.95
N ALA A 211 3.82 4.22 -6.92
CA ALA A 211 5.26 3.97 -6.70
C ALA A 211 5.89 3.24 -7.89
N GLY A 212 5.22 2.24 -8.44
CA GLY A 212 5.62 1.55 -9.66
C GLY A 212 5.71 2.49 -10.87
N MET A 213 4.75 3.42 -11.02
CA MET A 213 4.78 4.43 -12.08
C MET A 213 5.97 5.39 -11.96
N VAL A 214 6.38 5.78 -10.75
CA VAL A 214 7.61 6.55 -10.54
C VAL A 214 8.83 5.70 -10.90
N ALA A 215 8.87 4.44 -10.44
CA ALA A 215 9.97 3.52 -10.69
C ALA A 215 10.20 3.27 -12.18
N LYS A 216 9.14 3.25 -13.00
CA LYS A 216 9.25 3.18 -14.46
C LYS A 216 10.20 4.24 -15.01
N TYR A 217 10.02 5.51 -14.62
CA TYR A 217 10.91 6.59 -15.04
C TYR A 217 12.36 6.34 -14.61
N TRP A 218 12.59 5.80 -13.43
CA TRP A 218 13.92 5.52 -12.92
C TRP A 218 14.59 4.38 -13.67
N PHE A 219 13.95 3.22 -13.82
CA PHE A 219 14.52 2.07 -14.54
C PHE A 219 14.78 2.40 -16.01
N GLU A 220 13.85 3.07 -16.69
CA GLU A 220 14.02 3.46 -18.08
C GLU A 220 15.15 4.47 -18.27
N LYS A 221 15.31 5.43 -17.34
CA LYS A 221 16.36 6.45 -17.41
C LYS A 221 17.71 5.94 -16.97
N LEU A 222 17.80 5.27 -15.81
CA LEU A 222 19.05 4.91 -15.16
C LEU A 222 19.61 3.56 -15.67
N ALA A 223 18.73 2.63 -16.07
CA ALA A 223 19.11 1.29 -16.50
C ALA A 223 18.82 1.00 -17.98
N ARG A 224 18.14 1.90 -18.71
CA ARG A 224 17.66 1.67 -20.08
C ARG A 224 16.90 0.36 -20.21
N LEU A 225 16.16 -0.01 -19.17
CA LEU A 225 15.35 -1.22 -19.08
C LEU A 225 13.90 -0.86 -19.34
N PRO A 226 13.24 -1.45 -20.37
CA PRO A 226 11.82 -1.24 -20.63
C PRO A 226 10.98 -1.70 -19.43
N VAL A 227 10.02 -0.87 -19.01
CA VAL A 227 9.16 -1.17 -17.86
C VAL A 227 7.69 -1.04 -18.24
N GLU A 228 6.90 -2.03 -17.87
CA GLU A 228 5.45 -1.97 -17.91
C GLU A 228 4.89 -1.95 -16.48
N VAL A 229 3.99 -0.99 -16.23
CA VAL A 229 3.34 -0.87 -14.92
C VAL A 229 1.88 -1.25 -15.07
N GLU A 230 1.46 -2.22 -14.29
CA GLU A 230 0.16 -2.86 -14.38
C GLU A 230 -0.64 -2.66 -13.08
N VAL A 231 -1.89 -2.26 -13.23
CA VAL A 231 -2.84 -2.30 -12.11
C VAL A 231 -3.18 -3.77 -11.85
N ALA A 232 -2.90 -4.26 -10.65
CA ALA A 232 -2.96 -5.69 -10.35
C ALA A 232 -4.36 -6.29 -10.53
N SER A 233 -5.42 -5.54 -10.19
CA SER A 233 -6.81 -5.96 -10.40
C SER A 233 -7.19 -6.19 -11.88
N GLU A 234 -6.52 -5.50 -12.81
CA GLU A 234 -6.73 -5.69 -14.25
C GLU A 234 -5.78 -6.74 -14.83
N PHE A 235 -4.52 -6.73 -14.36
CA PHE A 235 -3.48 -7.63 -14.84
C PHE A 235 -3.86 -9.10 -14.67
N ARG A 236 -4.41 -9.46 -13.50
CA ARG A 236 -4.81 -10.85 -13.17
C ARG A 236 -5.88 -11.42 -14.09
N TYR A 237 -6.78 -10.58 -14.61
CA TYR A 237 -7.88 -11.02 -15.48
C TYR A 237 -7.59 -10.86 -16.96
N ARG A 238 -6.74 -9.88 -17.31
CA ARG A 238 -6.33 -9.67 -18.70
C ARG A 238 -5.38 -10.77 -19.20
N GLU A 239 -4.66 -11.42 -18.30
CA GLU A 239 -3.71 -12.49 -18.58
C GLU A 239 -2.73 -12.12 -19.74
N PRO A 240 -1.98 -10.99 -19.64
CA PRO A 240 -1.15 -10.53 -20.73
C PRO A 240 0.03 -11.49 -20.98
N PRO A 241 0.49 -11.64 -22.23
CA PRO A 241 1.69 -12.43 -22.51
C PRO A 241 2.93 -11.77 -21.89
N LEU A 242 3.71 -12.55 -21.16
CA LEU A 242 4.94 -12.08 -20.54
C LEU A 242 6.17 -12.65 -21.29
N PRO A 243 7.23 -11.86 -21.46
CA PRO A 243 8.43 -12.30 -22.17
C PRO A 243 9.19 -13.33 -21.34
N GLU A 244 9.77 -14.33 -22.00
CA GLU A 244 10.67 -15.28 -21.37
C GLU A 244 11.85 -14.56 -20.68
N GLY A 245 12.26 -15.02 -19.49
CA GLY A 245 13.32 -14.42 -18.69
C GLY A 245 13.00 -13.04 -18.15
N GLY A 246 11.72 -12.65 -18.10
CA GLY A 246 11.27 -11.39 -17.53
C GLY A 246 11.31 -11.42 -15.99
N VAL A 247 11.28 -10.23 -15.40
CA VAL A 247 11.19 -10.03 -13.95
C VAL A 247 9.90 -9.28 -13.64
N CYS A 248 9.15 -9.77 -12.66
CA CYS A 248 7.96 -9.10 -12.16
C CYS A 248 8.20 -8.57 -10.75
N ILE A 249 8.04 -7.26 -10.55
CA ILE A 249 8.08 -6.64 -9.21
C ILE A 249 6.65 -6.46 -8.71
N ALA A 250 6.29 -7.13 -7.62
CA ALA A 250 5.04 -6.96 -6.90
C ALA A 250 5.24 -5.97 -5.73
N ILE A 251 4.45 -4.89 -5.67
CA ILE A 251 4.57 -3.89 -4.61
C ILE A 251 3.32 -3.92 -3.73
N SER A 252 3.50 -4.07 -2.42
CA SER A 252 2.41 -4.03 -1.46
C SER A 252 2.91 -3.62 -0.07
N GLN A 253 2.22 -2.72 0.62
CA GLN A 253 2.55 -2.37 2.00
C GLN A 253 2.32 -3.57 2.93
N SER A 254 1.13 -4.15 2.91
CA SER A 254 0.75 -5.28 3.77
C SER A 254 1.33 -6.62 3.29
N GLY A 255 1.59 -6.74 1.98
CA GLY A 255 1.91 -8.01 1.35
C GLY A 255 0.75 -9.02 1.32
N GLU A 256 -0.48 -8.57 1.61
CA GLU A 256 -1.70 -9.39 1.67
C GLU A 256 -2.77 -8.92 0.66
N THR A 257 -2.44 -7.97 -0.22
CA THR A 257 -3.39 -7.46 -1.22
C THR A 257 -3.73 -8.57 -2.22
N VAL A 258 -5.00 -8.99 -2.24
CA VAL A 258 -5.49 -10.15 -3.01
C VAL A 258 -5.17 -10.02 -4.50
N ASP A 259 -5.47 -8.88 -5.11
CA ASP A 259 -5.19 -8.66 -6.53
C ASP A 259 -3.70 -8.73 -6.85
N THR A 260 -2.86 -8.12 -6.01
CA THR A 260 -1.40 -8.14 -6.21
C THR A 260 -0.84 -9.56 -6.05
N LEU A 261 -1.37 -10.33 -5.10
CA LEU A 261 -1.00 -11.73 -4.90
C LEU A 261 -1.41 -12.59 -6.11
N ALA A 262 -2.63 -12.40 -6.62
CA ALA A 262 -3.10 -13.12 -7.79
C ALA A 262 -2.31 -12.76 -9.06
N ALA A 263 -1.99 -11.47 -9.24
CA ALA A 263 -1.12 -10.99 -10.32
C ALA A 263 0.29 -11.60 -10.25
N LEU A 264 0.86 -11.69 -9.05
CA LEU A 264 2.14 -12.35 -8.79
C LEU A 264 2.08 -13.83 -9.20
N ARG A 265 1.04 -14.55 -8.75
CA ARG A 265 0.86 -15.98 -9.07
C ARG A 265 0.73 -16.21 -10.59
N TYR A 266 -0.02 -15.33 -11.26
CA TYR A 266 -0.10 -15.36 -12.73
C TYR A 266 1.29 -15.16 -13.37
N ALA A 267 2.04 -14.15 -12.96
CA ALA A 267 3.38 -13.89 -13.49
C ALA A 267 4.33 -15.09 -13.23
N LYS A 268 4.25 -15.70 -12.04
CA LYS A 268 5.04 -16.88 -11.67
C LYS A 268 4.69 -18.08 -12.54
N ALA A 269 3.41 -18.29 -12.86
CA ALA A 269 2.96 -19.34 -13.78
C ALA A 269 3.41 -19.12 -15.24
N GLN A 270 3.85 -17.89 -15.58
CA GLN A 270 4.46 -17.51 -16.85
C GLN A 270 6.00 -17.44 -16.77
N ASP A 271 6.60 -18.20 -15.85
CA ASP A 271 8.06 -18.32 -15.67
C ASP A 271 8.79 -16.98 -15.43
N GLN A 272 8.10 -15.98 -14.82
CA GLN A 272 8.76 -14.76 -14.39
C GLN A 272 9.46 -14.96 -13.06
N THR A 273 10.64 -14.33 -12.90
CA THR A 273 11.25 -14.19 -11.58
C THR A 273 10.50 -13.12 -10.78
N ILE A 274 10.06 -13.47 -9.59
CA ILE A 274 9.25 -12.60 -8.74
C ILE A 274 10.12 -11.88 -7.70
N VAL A 275 10.12 -10.57 -7.76
CA VAL A 275 10.68 -9.68 -6.73
C VAL A 275 9.54 -8.99 -6.03
N SER A 276 9.52 -8.97 -4.70
CA SER A 276 8.52 -8.19 -3.97
C SER A 276 9.13 -7.02 -3.21
N VAL A 277 8.42 -5.89 -3.22
CA VAL A 277 8.70 -4.73 -2.37
C VAL A 277 7.59 -4.64 -1.34
N VAL A 278 7.85 -5.09 -0.13
CA VAL A 278 6.85 -5.22 0.93
C VAL A 278 7.35 -4.70 2.27
N ASN A 279 6.42 -4.27 3.13
CA ASN A 279 6.76 -3.81 4.48
C ASN A 279 6.59 -4.90 5.56
N VAL A 280 5.91 -6.00 5.23
CA VAL A 280 5.70 -7.15 6.12
C VAL A 280 6.40 -8.36 5.52
N PRO A 281 7.61 -8.72 6.01
CA PRO A 281 8.42 -9.80 5.41
C PRO A 281 7.79 -11.19 5.52
N GLU A 282 6.87 -11.40 6.46
CA GLU A 282 6.18 -12.67 6.68
C GLU A 282 4.87 -12.80 5.88
N SER A 283 4.53 -11.81 5.07
CA SER A 283 3.28 -11.76 4.29
C SER A 283 3.21 -12.80 3.16
N ALA A 284 2.01 -13.03 2.64
CA ALA A 284 1.78 -14.00 1.56
C ALA A 284 2.58 -13.65 0.30
N ILE A 285 2.58 -12.38 -0.12
CA ILE A 285 3.38 -11.92 -1.27
C ILE A 285 4.87 -12.19 -1.04
N ALA A 286 5.39 -11.91 0.18
CA ALA A 286 6.79 -12.16 0.50
C ALA A 286 7.14 -13.65 0.42
N ARG A 287 6.29 -14.52 0.97
CA ARG A 287 6.53 -15.97 0.98
C ARG A 287 6.50 -16.60 -0.42
N GLU A 288 5.73 -16.05 -1.35
CA GLU A 288 5.61 -16.56 -2.71
C GLU A 288 6.61 -15.94 -3.69
N SER A 289 7.38 -14.94 -3.25
CA SER A 289 8.40 -14.26 -4.06
C SER A 289 9.75 -14.98 -4.03
N ASP A 290 10.50 -14.86 -5.12
CA ASP A 290 11.87 -15.39 -5.21
C ASP A 290 12.87 -14.49 -4.47
N VAL A 291 12.58 -13.17 -4.42
CA VAL A 291 13.35 -12.16 -3.67
C VAL A 291 12.43 -11.18 -3.00
N VAL A 292 12.73 -10.84 -1.74
CA VAL A 292 12.02 -9.81 -0.98
C VAL A 292 12.94 -8.61 -0.77
N LEU A 293 12.45 -7.43 -1.11
CA LEU A 293 13.05 -6.13 -0.83
C LEU A 293 12.20 -5.41 0.24
N PRO A 294 12.53 -5.54 1.54
CA PRO A 294 11.75 -4.95 2.61
C PRO A 294 11.88 -3.43 2.64
N THR A 295 10.77 -2.73 2.94
CA THR A 295 10.74 -1.25 3.02
C THR A 295 11.11 -0.69 4.38
N LEU A 296 11.11 -1.48 5.43
CA LEU A 296 11.44 -1.12 6.82
C LEU A 296 10.69 0.11 7.37
N ALA A 297 9.46 0.35 6.87
CA ALA A 297 8.65 1.48 7.32
C ALA A 297 8.06 1.30 8.73
N GLY A 298 8.21 0.11 9.32
CA GLY A 298 7.51 -0.23 10.56
C GLY A 298 5.99 -0.31 10.38
N PRO A 299 5.22 -0.45 11.46
CA PRO A 299 3.76 -0.51 11.38
C PRO A 299 3.16 0.77 10.81
N GLU A 300 2.25 0.64 9.84
CA GLU A 300 1.44 1.72 9.30
C GLU A 300 -0.04 1.39 9.53
N ILE A 301 -0.71 2.18 10.38
CA ILE A 301 -2.03 1.90 10.95
C ILE A 301 -3.11 2.72 10.26
N GLY A 302 -2.82 3.98 9.94
CA GLY A 302 -3.74 4.83 9.17
C GLY A 302 -4.13 4.14 7.85
N VAL A 303 -5.43 4.16 7.51
CA VAL A 303 -5.91 3.48 6.30
C VAL A 303 -5.24 4.03 5.05
N ALA A 304 -5.14 5.35 4.92
CA ALA A 304 -4.43 6.01 3.84
C ALA A 304 -2.91 5.83 3.98
N SER A 305 -2.26 5.21 3.02
CA SER A 305 -0.82 4.94 3.05
C SER A 305 0.01 6.23 2.93
N THR A 306 1.07 6.33 3.72
CA THR A 306 1.98 7.50 3.77
C THR A 306 3.45 7.11 3.75
N LYS A 307 4.02 6.70 4.88
CA LYS A 307 5.42 6.32 5.01
C LYS A 307 5.79 5.07 4.21
N ALA A 308 4.84 4.14 4.02
CA ALA A 308 5.06 2.99 3.17
C ALA A 308 5.34 3.40 1.72
N PHE A 309 4.67 4.42 1.19
CA PHE A 309 4.90 4.92 -0.15
C PHE A 309 6.30 5.51 -0.32
N THR A 310 6.76 6.38 0.59
CA THR A 310 8.09 6.99 0.52
C THR A 310 9.20 5.95 0.66
N THR A 311 9.01 4.93 1.50
CA THR A 311 9.98 3.82 1.62
C THR A 311 9.94 2.89 0.40
N GLN A 312 8.77 2.62 -0.20
CA GLN A 312 8.68 1.91 -1.49
C GLN A 312 9.46 2.64 -2.58
N LEU A 313 9.27 3.96 -2.71
CA LEU A 313 10.03 4.78 -3.65
C LEU A 313 11.54 4.70 -3.40
N THR A 314 11.96 4.72 -2.15
CA THR A 314 13.38 4.62 -1.75
C THR A 314 13.99 3.28 -2.20
N VAL A 315 13.31 2.17 -1.94
CA VAL A 315 13.74 0.82 -2.35
C VAL A 315 13.78 0.69 -3.87
N LEU A 316 12.74 1.17 -4.55
CA LEU A 316 12.63 1.09 -6.01
C LEU A 316 13.72 1.92 -6.71
N LEU A 317 14.09 3.09 -6.16
CA LEU A 317 15.20 3.89 -6.68
C LEU A 317 16.54 3.16 -6.47
N ALA A 318 16.76 2.56 -5.31
CA ALA A 318 17.95 1.75 -5.07
C ALA A 318 18.03 0.58 -6.08
N ALA A 319 16.93 -0.13 -6.33
CA ALA A 319 16.87 -1.19 -7.32
C ALA A 319 17.16 -0.70 -8.75
N ALA A 320 16.64 0.47 -9.14
CA ALA A 320 16.92 1.07 -10.45
C ALA A 320 18.38 1.50 -10.60
N MET A 321 19.00 1.98 -9.51
CA MET A 321 20.44 2.31 -9.49
C MET A 321 21.31 1.05 -9.62
N ASP A 322 20.96 -0.03 -8.93
CA ASP A 322 21.65 -1.32 -9.04
C ASP A 322 21.56 -1.88 -10.46
N ALA A 323 20.37 -1.90 -11.04
CA ALA A 323 20.16 -2.29 -12.44
C ALA A 323 20.99 -1.43 -13.40
N GLY A 324 21.01 -0.11 -13.18
CA GLY A 324 21.79 0.83 -14.00
C GLY A 324 23.29 0.58 -13.93
N ARG A 325 23.81 0.25 -12.74
CA ARG A 325 25.20 -0.12 -12.53
C ARG A 325 25.54 -1.44 -13.21
N ALA A 326 24.71 -2.46 -13.00
CA ALA A 326 24.92 -3.79 -13.60
C ALA A 326 24.91 -3.74 -15.14
N ARG A 327 24.00 -2.94 -15.73
CA ARG A 327 23.89 -2.77 -17.18
C ARG A 327 24.91 -1.78 -17.78
N GLY A 328 25.80 -1.20 -16.97
CA GLY A 328 26.80 -0.25 -17.42
C GLY A 328 26.26 1.10 -17.94
N VAL A 329 24.99 1.40 -17.69
CA VAL A 329 24.34 2.67 -18.08
C VAL A 329 24.65 3.77 -17.08
N LEU A 330 24.58 3.44 -15.77
CA LEU A 330 24.88 4.37 -14.69
C LEU A 330 26.37 4.27 -14.32
N SER A 331 27.13 5.35 -14.47
CA SER A 331 28.53 5.39 -14.09
C SER A 331 28.72 5.31 -12.56
N ALA A 332 29.91 4.92 -12.09
CA ALA A 332 30.20 4.89 -10.65
C ALA A 332 30.04 6.27 -10.01
N ALA A 333 30.49 7.33 -10.69
CA ALA A 333 30.39 8.71 -10.20
C ALA A 333 28.93 9.18 -10.07
N GLU A 334 28.10 8.89 -11.06
CA GLU A 334 26.67 9.24 -11.01
C GLU A 334 25.92 8.42 -9.95
N SER A 335 26.23 7.13 -9.81
CA SER A 335 25.68 6.29 -8.76
C SER A 335 26.02 6.84 -7.37
N ALA A 336 27.27 7.23 -7.13
CA ALA A 336 27.70 7.84 -5.87
C ALA A 336 27.02 9.20 -5.62
N ARG A 337 26.80 10.01 -6.65
CA ARG A 337 26.07 11.27 -6.56
C ARG A 337 24.60 11.04 -6.16
N LEU A 338 23.94 10.06 -6.77
CA LEU A 338 22.56 9.70 -6.43
C LEU A 338 22.45 9.09 -5.03
N ALA A 339 23.43 8.27 -4.63
CA ALA A 339 23.50 7.73 -3.26
C ALA A 339 23.63 8.86 -2.23
N ASN A 340 24.42 9.90 -2.49
CA ASN A 340 24.47 11.09 -1.64
C ASN A 340 23.11 11.80 -1.57
N ALA A 341 22.45 12.01 -2.70
CA ALA A 341 21.13 12.64 -2.73
C ALA A 341 20.10 11.86 -1.92
N LEU A 342 20.18 10.51 -1.94
CA LEU A 342 19.34 9.66 -1.08
C LEU A 342 19.70 9.81 0.40
N LEU A 343 20.98 9.84 0.76
CA LEU A 343 21.43 9.97 2.16
C LEU A 343 21.08 11.34 2.77
N GLU A 344 20.96 12.39 1.96
CA GLU A 344 20.52 13.72 2.40
C GLU A 344 19.00 13.81 2.55
N LEU A 345 18.24 12.91 1.94
CA LEU A 345 16.78 12.99 1.82
C LEU A 345 16.04 13.04 3.16
N PRO A 346 16.42 12.29 4.23
CA PRO A 346 15.77 12.41 5.54
C PRO A 346 15.77 13.85 6.10
N GLY A 347 16.89 14.55 5.94
CA GLY A 347 17.01 15.96 6.34
C GLY A 347 16.11 16.88 5.50
N GLN A 348 16.01 16.62 4.20
CA GLN A 348 15.16 17.40 3.29
C GLN A 348 13.66 17.15 3.56
N ILE A 349 13.29 15.90 3.87
CA ILE A 349 11.92 15.56 4.29
C ILE A 349 11.57 16.30 5.59
N ASN A 350 12.47 16.29 6.58
CA ASN A 350 12.26 17.02 7.83
C ASN A 350 12.10 18.53 7.59
N ALA A 351 12.87 19.12 6.68
CA ALA A 351 12.71 20.53 6.31
C ALA A 351 11.35 20.81 5.66
N ALA A 352 10.83 19.89 4.82
CA ALA A 352 9.48 19.99 4.26
C ALA A 352 8.39 19.88 5.35
N LEU A 353 8.54 18.98 6.33
CA LEU A 353 7.61 18.83 7.45
C LEU A 353 7.53 20.11 8.31
N ASN A 354 8.63 20.83 8.48
CA ASN A 354 8.66 22.10 9.23
C ASN A 354 7.81 23.23 8.59
N LEU A 355 7.30 23.02 7.39
CA LEU A 355 6.37 23.95 6.71
C LEU A 355 4.89 23.66 7.04
N GLU A 356 4.60 22.80 8.01
CA GLU A 356 3.24 22.33 8.34
C GLU A 356 2.20 23.45 8.47
N ALA A 357 2.56 24.56 9.09
CA ALA A 357 1.64 25.71 9.25
C ALA A 357 1.17 26.27 7.89
N GLN A 358 2.03 26.25 6.86
CA GLN A 358 1.67 26.71 5.53
C GLN A 358 0.72 25.71 4.83
N TYR A 359 0.99 24.40 4.95
CA TYR A 359 0.08 23.38 4.42
C TYR A 359 -1.31 23.50 5.05
N ARG A 360 -1.37 23.71 6.38
CA ARG A 360 -2.63 23.87 7.09
C ARG A 360 -3.43 25.06 6.56
N LEU A 361 -2.81 26.24 6.44
CA LEU A 361 -3.48 27.44 5.93
C LEU A 361 -4.02 27.21 4.49
N ILE A 362 -3.21 26.62 3.61
CA ILE A 362 -3.66 26.32 2.24
C ILE A 362 -4.83 25.33 2.25
N SER A 363 -4.77 24.35 3.11
CA SER A 363 -5.85 23.35 3.24
C SER A 363 -7.15 23.97 3.73
N GLU A 364 -7.08 24.83 4.78
CA GLU A 364 -8.25 25.51 5.35
C GLU A 364 -8.86 26.53 4.38
N ASP A 365 -8.03 27.35 3.75
CA ASP A 365 -8.49 28.51 2.96
C ASP A 365 -8.79 28.18 1.50
N VAL A 366 -8.11 27.17 0.92
CA VAL A 366 -8.20 26.90 -0.52
C VAL A 366 -8.82 25.55 -0.82
N LEU A 367 -8.39 24.47 -0.13
CA LEU A 367 -8.81 23.11 -0.51
C LEU A 367 -10.09 22.66 0.21
N ALA A 368 -10.24 22.90 1.51
CA ALA A 368 -11.42 22.45 2.26
C ALA A 368 -12.75 23.03 1.78
N PRO A 369 -12.81 24.30 1.33
CA PRO A 369 -14.04 24.87 0.75
C PRO A 369 -14.37 24.33 -0.64
N ALA A 370 -13.39 23.70 -1.34
CA ALA A 370 -13.59 23.24 -2.71
C ALA A 370 -14.40 21.93 -2.75
N ARG A 371 -15.17 21.77 -3.83
CA ARG A 371 -15.88 20.53 -4.15
C ARG A 371 -14.99 19.58 -4.96
N ASP A 372 -14.23 20.15 -5.88
CA ASP A 372 -13.37 19.43 -6.82
C ASP A 372 -11.96 20.04 -6.75
N VAL A 373 -10.91 19.21 -6.87
CA VAL A 373 -9.51 19.65 -6.86
C VAL A 373 -8.74 18.89 -7.94
N LEU A 374 -7.95 19.60 -8.73
CA LEU A 374 -7.08 18.98 -9.72
C LEU A 374 -5.62 19.01 -9.25
N TYR A 375 -4.87 17.98 -9.61
CA TYR A 375 -3.45 17.88 -9.39
C TYR A 375 -2.71 17.73 -10.71
N LEU A 376 -1.63 18.49 -10.91
CA LEU A 376 -0.83 18.46 -12.12
C LEU A 376 0.61 18.10 -11.83
N GLY A 377 1.20 17.22 -12.63
CA GLY A 377 2.62 16.90 -12.62
C GLY A 377 3.13 16.51 -14.00
N ARG A 378 4.45 16.55 -14.19
CA ARG A 378 5.12 16.06 -15.41
C ARG A 378 6.22 15.07 -15.08
N GLY A 379 6.50 14.14 -16.01
CA GLY A 379 7.49 13.10 -15.79
C GLY A 379 7.21 12.34 -14.50
N SER A 380 8.23 12.13 -13.68
CA SER A 380 8.08 11.45 -12.39
C SER A 380 7.22 12.20 -11.36
N SER A 381 6.89 13.48 -11.59
CA SER A 381 5.95 14.24 -10.76
C SER A 381 4.48 13.96 -11.11
N PHE A 382 4.18 13.34 -12.25
CA PHE A 382 2.80 12.96 -12.60
C PHE A 382 2.24 11.89 -11.63
N PRO A 383 2.92 10.79 -11.34
CA PRO A 383 2.45 9.86 -10.32
C PRO A 383 2.31 10.48 -8.92
N ILE A 384 3.10 11.50 -8.58
CA ILE A 384 2.94 12.23 -7.31
C ILE A 384 1.68 13.10 -7.31
N ALA A 385 1.30 13.66 -8.45
CA ALA A 385 0.02 14.34 -8.62
C ALA A 385 -1.16 13.35 -8.47
N LEU A 386 -1.05 12.14 -9.01
CA LEU A 386 -2.04 11.07 -8.81
C LEU A 386 -2.15 10.68 -7.32
N GLU A 387 -1.02 10.53 -6.63
CA GLU A 387 -0.99 10.20 -5.21
C GLU A 387 -1.62 11.31 -4.36
N GLY A 388 -1.33 12.58 -4.64
CA GLY A 388 -1.95 13.71 -3.96
C GLY A 388 -3.47 13.74 -4.13
N ALA A 389 -3.95 13.51 -5.34
CA ALA A 389 -5.38 13.39 -5.63
C ALA A 389 -6.02 12.20 -4.92
N LEU A 390 -5.33 11.04 -4.90
CA LEU A 390 -5.80 9.85 -4.19
C LEU A 390 -5.91 10.12 -2.68
N LYS A 391 -4.87 10.64 -2.04
CA LYS A 391 -4.89 10.96 -0.59
C LYS A 391 -6.00 11.94 -0.25
N LEU A 392 -6.18 12.98 -1.07
CA LEU A 392 -7.23 13.97 -0.82
C LEU A 392 -8.62 13.34 -0.87
N LYS A 393 -8.94 12.55 -1.91
CA LYS A 393 -10.26 11.90 -2.03
C LYS A 393 -10.52 10.86 -0.96
N GLU A 394 -9.52 10.08 -0.57
CA GLU A 394 -9.67 9.01 0.44
C GLU A 394 -10.13 9.55 1.80
N ILE A 395 -9.54 10.63 2.27
CA ILE A 395 -9.74 11.10 3.64
C ILE A 395 -10.60 12.36 3.77
N SER A 396 -10.74 13.17 2.72
CA SER A 396 -11.58 14.38 2.74
C SER A 396 -12.90 14.24 2.00
N TYR A 397 -13.04 13.21 1.16
CA TYR A 397 -14.17 12.94 0.27
C TYR A 397 -14.40 14.04 -0.79
N ILE A 398 -13.41 14.90 -1.02
CA ILE A 398 -13.39 15.83 -2.14
C ILE A 398 -13.09 15.02 -3.42
N HIS A 399 -13.83 15.29 -4.48
CA HIS A 399 -13.50 14.72 -5.79
C HIS A 399 -12.17 15.33 -6.27
N ALA A 400 -11.14 14.51 -6.36
CA ALA A 400 -9.81 14.96 -6.75
C ALA A 400 -9.23 14.07 -7.85
N GLU A 401 -8.63 14.69 -8.86
CA GLU A 401 -8.02 13.99 -10.00
C GLU A 401 -6.62 14.51 -10.28
N GLY A 402 -5.73 13.57 -10.62
CA GLY A 402 -4.36 13.86 -11.04
C GLY A 402 -4.19 13.71 -12.54
N TYR A 403 -3.50 14.66 -13.19
CA TYR A 403 -3.25 14.62 -14.62
C TYR A 403 -1.78 14.84 -14.95
N ALA A 404 -1.32 14.16 -15.99
CA ALA A 404 -0.11 14.60 -16.67
C ALA A 404 -0.36 16.01 -17.21
N ALA A 405 0.43 17.00 -16.78
CA ALA A 405 0.15 18.41 -17.09
C ALA A 405 0.05 18.70 -18.60
N GLY A 406 0.69 17.88 -19.44
CA GLY A 406 0.56 17.96 -20.89
C GLY A 406 -0.84 17.64 -21.41
N GLU A 407 -1.57 16.77 -20.70
CA GLU A 407 -2.91 16.32 -21.08
C GLU A 407 -4.01 17.35 -20.77
N MET A 408 -3.67 18.43 -20.06
CA MET A 408 -4.63 19.49 -19.76
C MET A 408 -5.41 19.96 -20.99
N LYS A 409 -4.74 20.10 -22.15
CA LYS A 409 -5.35 20.58 -23.39
C LYS A 409 -6.28 19.56 -24.06
N HIS A 410 -6.24 18.31 -23.63
CA HIS A 410 -6.98 17.20 -24.23
C HIS A 410 -8.26 16.84 -23.46
N GLY A 411 -8.83 17.82 -22.74
CA GLY A 411 -10.10 17.67 -22.01
C GLY A 411 -10.12 18.39 -20.67
N PRO A 412 -9.21 18.07 -19.72
CA PRO A 412 -9.28 18.58 -18.34
C PRO A 412 -9.29 20.11 -18.20
N ILE A 413 -8.75 20.83 -19.16
CA ILE A 413 -8.76 22.31 -19.18
C ILE A 413 -10.16 22.89 -19.18
N ALA A 414 -11.17 22.14 -19.63
CA ALA A 414 -12.58 22.54 -19.59
C ALA A 414 -13.15 22.63 -18.17
N LEU A 415 -12.49 21.97 -17.19
CA LEU A 415 -12.87 21.99 -15.77
C LEU A 415 -12.31 23.20 -15.03
N ILE A 416 -11.42 23.98 -15.64
CA ILE A 416 -10.74 25.10 -14.98
C ILE A 416 -11.65 26.32 -14.94
N ASP A 417 -11.95 26.74 -13.71
CA ASP A 417 -12.66 27.97 -13.38
C ASP A 417 -12.12 28.57 -12.07
N GLU A 418 -12.80 29.57 -11.54
CA GLU A 418 -12.45 30.23 -10.27
C GLU A 418 -12.80 29.42 -9.02
N PHE A 419 -13.48 28.29 -9.15
CA PHE A 419 -13.91 27.45 -8.01
C PHE A 419 -13.06 26.21 -7.83
N VAL A 420 -12.38 25.74 -8.89
CA VAL A 420 -11.56 24.52 -8.88
C VAL A 420 -10.09 24.84 -8.59
N PRO A 421 -9.57 24.53 -7.38
CA PRO A 421 -8.14 24.65 -7.10
C PRO A 421 -7.33 23.63 -7.93
N VAL A 422 -6.15 24.06 -8.33
CA VAL A 422 -5.21 23.24 -9.09
C VAL A 422 -3.87 23.21 -8.37
N VAL A 423 -3.52 22.07 -7.80
CA VAL A 423 -2.22 21.83 -7.14
C VAL A 423 -1.20 21.41 -8.19
N VAL A 424 -0.10 22.15 -8.31
CA VAL A 424 0.93 21.89 -9.32
C VAL A 424 2.22 21.43 -8.65
N VAL A 425 2.63 20.19 -8.93
CA VAL A 425 3.89 19.59 -8.48
C VAL A 425 4.97 19.94 -9.50
N ALA A 426 5.83 20.90 -9.18
CA ALA A 426 6.74 21.54 -10.13
C ALA A 426 8.18 21.70 -9.60
N PRO A 427 8.94 20.60 -9.39
CA PRO A 427 10.37 20.71 -9.12
C PRO A 427 11.09 21.39 -10.29
N THR A 428 12.16 22.15 -10.02
CA THR A 428 12.97 22.76 -11.10
C THR A 428 13.91 21.72 -11.73
N ASP A 429 13.31 20.87 -12.54
CA ASP A 429 13.96 19.86 -13.35
C ASP A 429 14.00 20.25 -14.86
N ALA A 430 14.42 19.32 -15.71
CA ALA A 430 14.45 19.54 -17.16
C ALA A 430 13.07 19.77 -17.79
N LEU A 431 11.97 19.46 -17.10
CA LEU A 431 10.60 19.63 -17.57
C LEU A 431 9.91 20.88 -16.99
N PHE A 432 10.61 21.60 -16.09
CA PHE A 432 10.03 22.74 -15.37
C PHE A 432 9.42 23.79 -16.31
N ASP A 433 10.10 24.18 -17.40
CA ASP A 433 9.56 25.16 -18.36
C ASP A 433 8.25 24.70 -19.00
N LYS A 434 8.10 23.39 -19.22
CA LYS A 434 6.84 22.83 -19.76
C LYS A 434 5.74 22.83 -18.72
N THR A 435 6.09 22.54 -17.46
CA THR A 435 5.15 22.62 -16.33
C THR A 435 4.73 24.07 -16.09
N ALA A 436 5.66 25.03 -16.13
CA ALA A 436 5.39 26.45 -16.02
C ALA A 436 4.42 26.95 -17.11
N SER A 437 4.61 26.52 -18.36
CA SER A 437 3.66 26.85 -19.44
C SER A 437 2.24 26.29 -19.18
N ASN A 438 2.11 25.09 -18.61
CA ASN A 438 0.79 24.56 -18.23
C ASN A 438 0.20 25.35 -17.05
N PHE A 439 1.01 25.74 -16.08
CA PHE A 439 0.61 26.61 -14.96
C PHE A 439 0.01 27.94 -15.48
N GLU A 440 0.70 28.62 -16.40
CA GLU A 440 0.24 29.86 -17.01
C GLU A 440 -1.09 29.68 -17.79
N GLN A 441 -1.29 28.54 -18.43
CA GLN A 441 -2.54 28.22 -19.15
C GLN A 441 -3.73 28.06 -18.20
N VAL A 442 -3.52 27.45 -17.04
CA VAL A 442 -4.53 27.34 -15.98
C VAL A 442 -4.84 28.74 -15.43
N LYS A 443 -3.80 29.53 -15.15
CA LYS A 443 -3.95 30.90 -14.66
C LYS A 443 -4.77 31.78 -15.60
N ALA A 444 -4.49 31.69 -16.92
CA ALA A 444 -5.20 32.46 -17.94
C ALA A 444 -6.71 32.17 -18.02
N ARG A 445 -7.18 31.07 -17.38
CA ARG A 445 -8.59 30.67 -17.28
C ARG A 445 -9.21 30.92 -15.92
N GLY A 446 -8.52 31.67 -15.07
CA GLY A 446 -9.01 32.00 -13.73
C GLY A 446 -8.77 30.92 -12.66
N GLY A 447 -8.06 29.83 -12.98
CA GLY A 447 -7.82 28.75 -12.04
C GLY A 447 -7.06 29.19 -10.79
N LYS A 448 -7.44 28.66 -9.62
CA LYS A 448 -6.80 28.87 -8.33
C LYS A 448 -5.59 27.95 -8.18
N LEU A 449 -4.41 28.44 -8.46
CA LEU A 449 -3.18 27.64 -8.48
C LEU A 449 -2.52 27.57 -7.11
N VAL A 450 -2.23 26.36 -6.64
CA VAL A 450 -1.37 26.07 -5.49
C VAL A 450 -0.06 25.49 -6.03
N LEU A 451 1.06 26.20 -5.81
CA LEU A 451 2.37 25.84 -6.33
C LEU A 451 3.19 25.09 -5.28
N LEU A 452 3.63 23.88 -5.62
CA LEU A 452 4.63 23.12 -4.87
C LEU A 452 5.93 23.11 -5.68
N SER A 453 6.93 23.89 -5.26
CA SER A 453 8.19 24.04 -6.02
C SER A 453 9.34 24.40 -5.10
N ASP A 454 10.58 24.32 -5.59
CA ASP A 454 11.74 24.86 -4.90
C ASP A 454 11.84 26.39 -5.05
N SER A 455 12.88 27.00 -4.46
CA SER A 455 13.08 28.45 -4.47
C SER A 455 13.13 29.04 -5.88
N ALA A 456 13.75 28.36 -6.84
CA ALA A 456 13.88 28.85 -8.21
C ALA A 456 12.53 28.84 -8.94
N GLY A 457 11.74 27.78 -8.79
CA GLY A 457 10.40 27.71 -9.38
C GLY A 457 9.44 28.70 -8.72
N ASN A 458 9.52 28.86 -7.40
CA ASN A 458 8.73 29.87 -6.66
C ASN A 458 9.06 31.29 -7.12
N ALA A 459 10.34 31.63 -7.29
CA ALA A 459 10.75 32.95 -7.79
C ALA A 459 10.10 33.30 -9.15
N ARG A 460 9.79 32.30 -9.96
CA ARG A 460 9.18 32.48 -11.28
C ARG A 460 7.66 32.50 -11.26
N LEU A 461 7.02 31.65 -10.47
CA LEU A 461 5.58 31.37 -10.60
C LEU A 461 4.74 31.79 -9.39
N ALA A 462 5.33 31.96 -8.19
CA ALA A 462 4.56 32.16 -6.96
C ALA A 462 3.67 33.43 -7.00
N SER A 463 4.09 34.50 -7.67
CA SER A 463 3.28 35.72 -7.79
C SER A 463 1.97 35.53 -8.57
N GLN A 464 1.85 34.44 -9.29
CA GLN A 464 0.66 34.07 -10.09
C GLN A 464 -0.22 33.04 -9.39
N ALA A 465 0.25 32.43 -8.31
CA ALA A 465 -0.46 31.45 -7.50
C ALA A 465 -1.30 32.12 -6.40
N VAL A 466 -2.37 31.46 -5.97
CA VAL A 466 -3.12 31.88 -4.75
C VAL A 466 -2.36 31.45 -3.49
N ALA A 467 -1.55 30.39 -3.59
CA ALA A 467 -0.66 29.93 -2.53
C ALA A 467 0.55 29.20 -3.12
N ALA A 468 1.67 29.26 -2.44
CA ALA A 468 2.91 28.63 -2.89
C ALA A 468 3.73 28.12 -1.70
N ILE A 469 4.30 26.93 -1.83
CA ILE A 469 5.21 26.29 -0.89
C ILE A 469 6.61 26.24 -1.47
N VAL A 470 7.58 26.74 -0.71
CA VAL A 470 9.00 26.69 -1.07
C VAL A 470 9.64 25.44 -0.45
N LEU A 471 9.78 24.40 -1.23
CA LEU A 471 10.40 23.16 -0.80
C LEU A 471 11.93 23.22 -0.91
N PRO A 472 12.67 22.38 -0.15
CA PRO A 472 14.09 22.22 -0.35
C PRO A 472 14.41 21.83 -1.80
N LYS A 473 15.51 22.38 -2.33
CA LYS A 473 16.02 21.96 -3.61
C LYS A 473 16.75 20.64 -3.47
N VAL A 474 16.37 19.65 -4.26
CA VAL A 474 16.95 18.31 -4.27
C VAL A 474 17.35 17.89 -5.69
N ASP A 475 18.14 16.81 -5.80
CA ASP A 475 18.36 16.18 -7.10
C ASP A 475 17.01 15.77 -7.72
N PRO A 476 16.78 16.05 -9.00
CA PRO A 476 15.50 15.72 -9.66
C PRO A 476 15.11 14.24 -9.58
N VAL A 477 16.09 13.34 -9.45
CA VAL A 477 15.82 11.89 -9.34
C VAL A 477 15.15 11.54 -8.01
N VAL A 478 15.51 12.21 -6.91
CA VAL A 478 14.88 11.98 -5.59
C VAL A 478 13.68 12.89 -5.32
N ALA A 479 13.43 13.88 -6.18
CA ALA A 479 12.31 14.82 -6.01
C ALA A 479 10.95 14.14 -5.80
N PRO A 480 10.58 13.04 -6.48
CA PRO A 480 9.31 12.36 -6.22
C PRO A 480 9.11 11.95 -4.75
N ILE A 481 10.18 11.52 -4.06
CA ILE A 481 10.10 11.12 -2.65
C ILE A 481 9.82 12.35 -1.77
N LEU A 482 10.55 13.45 -1.97
CA LEU A 482 10.35 14.69 -1.22
C LEU A 482 8.96 15.30 -1.45
N TYR A 483 8.54 15.39 -2.73
CA TYR A 483 7.28 16.06 -3.10
C TYR A 483 6.02 15.26 -2.71
N THR A 484 6.19 14.02 -2.25
CA THR A 484 5.11 13.24 -1.62
C THR A 484 4.67 13.87 -0.29
N VAL A 485 5.58 14.40 0.51
CA VAL A 485 5.27 14.96 1.84
C VAL A 485 4.25 16.10 1.78
N PRO A 486 4.43 17.14 0.94
CA PRO A 486 3.45 18.23 0.83
C PRO A 486 2.07 17.76 0.38
N VAL A 487 1.96 16.82 -0.57
CA VAL A 487 0.63 16.35 -1.02
C VAL A 487 -0.09 15.54 0.06
N GLN A 488 0.65 14.79 0.88
CA GLN A 488 0.10 14.10 2.05
C GLN A 488 -0.39 15.08 3.12
N LEU A 489 0.40 16.10 3.47
CA LEU A 489 0.03 17.10 4.48
C LEU A 489 -1.14 17.97 4.02
N LEU A 490 -1.21 18.36 2.76
CA LEU A 490 -2.37 19.06 2.20
C LEU A 490 -3.64 18.21 2.33
N ALA A 491 -3.59 16.93 2.00
CA ALA A 491 -4.73 16.03 2.14
C ALA A 491 -5.13 15.87 3.62
N TYR A 492 -4.15 15.64 4.51
CA TYR A 492 -4.37 15.50 5.95
C TYR A 492 -5.08 16.72 6.55
N HIS A 493 -4.53 17.92 6.37
CA HIS A 493 -5.09 19.13 6.94
C HIS A 493 -6.45 19.50 6.33
N THR A 494 -6.67 19.19 5.05
CA THR A 494 -7.98 19.35 4.41
C THR A 494 -9.03 18.44 5.06
N ALA A 495 -8.70 17.18 5.33
CA ALA A 495 -9.58 16.26 6.02
C ALA A 495 -9.89 16.72 7.46
N VAL A 496 -8.88 17.19 8.18
CA VAL A 496 -9.04 17.77 9.54
C VAL A 496 -9.98 18.99 9.51
N ALA A 497 -9.78 19.90 8.55
CA ALA A 497 -10.63 21.08 8.39
C ALA A 497 -12.08 20.71 8.05
N LYS A 498 -12.31 19.64 7.32
CA LYS A 498 -13.65 19.11 7.00
C LYS A 498 -14.26 18.28 8.13
N GLY A 499 -13.51 17.92 9.16
CA GLY A 499 -13.97 17.11 10.29
C GLY A 499 -14.23 15.64 9.93
N THR A 500 -13.59 15.11 8.89
CA THR A 500 -13.69 13.70 8.50
C THR A 500 -12.76 12.83 9.34
N ASP A 501 -13.05 11.52 9.41
CA ASP A 501 -12.15 10.57 10.07
C ASP A 501 -10.92 10.33 9.16
N VAL A 502 -9.74 10.76 9.65
CA VAL A 502 -8.50 10.67 8.91
C VAL A 502 -7.90 9.26 8.95
N ASP A 503 -8.00 8.60 10.12
CA ASP A 503 -7.37 7.30 10.33
C ASP A 503 -8.22 6.15 9.79
N GLN A 504 -9.55 6.29 9.85
CA GLN A 504 -10.53 5.29 9.41
C GLN A 504 -11.60 5.94 8.51
N PRO A 505 -11.23 6.37 7.29
CA PRO A 505 -12.18 6.97 6.38
C PRO A 505 -13.27 5.96 5.98
N ARG A 506 -14.49 6.48 5.74
CA ARG A 506 -15.64 5.64 5.41
C ARG A 506 -15.38 4.78 4.17
N ASN A 507 -15.91 3.55 4.18
CA ASN A 507 -15.88 2.62 3.06
C ASN A 507 -14.48 2.16 2.62
N LEU A 508 -13.44 2.43 3.42
CA LEU A 508 -12.08 1.98 3.14
C LEU A 508 -11.57 1.06 4.25
N ALA A 509 -10.69 0.15 3.88
CA ALA A 509 -9.95 -0.71 4.77
C ALA A 509 -8.44 -0.56 4.53
N LYS A 510 -7.60 -0.81 5.55
CA LYS A 510 -6.13 -0.69 5.45
C LYS A 510 -5.55 -1.64 4.41
N SER A 511 -6.09 -2.85 4.32
CA SER A 511 -5.69 -3.86 3.33
C SER A 511 -6.93 -4.43 2.65
N VAL A 512 -6.88 -4.50 1.32
CA VAL A 512 -7.93 -5.13 0.52
C VAL A 512 -7.57 -6.61 0.40
N THR A 513 -8.15 -7.41 1.28
CA THR A 513 -7.92 -8.86 1.37
C THR A 513 -9.03 -9.67 0.72
N VAL A 514 -10.00 -9.01 0.09
CA VAL A 514 -11.18 -9.57 -0.57
C VAL A 514 -11.47 -8.84 -1.87
N GLU A 515 -12.15 -9.50 -2.79
CA GLU A 515 -12.68 -8.91 -4.03
C GLU A 515 -14.03 -8.22 -3.81
#